data_1d18c6cb6416fb3a7d765baf08b1ae2c
#
_entry.id   1d18c6cb6416fb3a7d765baf08b1ae2c
#
_cell.length_a   1.000
_cell.length_b   1.000
_cell.length_c   1.000
_cell.angle_alpha   90.00
_cell.angle_beta   90.00
_cell.angle_gamma   90.00
#
_symmetry.space_group_name_H-M   'P 1'
#
loop_
_entity.id
_entity.type
_entity.pdbx_description
1 polymer ?
#
loop_
_entity_poly.entity_id
_entity_poly.type
_entity_poly.pdbx_seq_one_letter_code
_entity_poly.pdbx_strand_id
1 'polypeptide(L)'
;VSKSIRVFSGNLWWGRADSDALAAMIRRHEIDVFCAQELGWENAEAIASELPHGRLEPDDTYQGMGIALREPAAYEQIPLAFRPARRVVLEPATWSGLERPLDLVNVHFQAPHSLRPFPSALLRSRQAGGLERFLDDHPSDARLVVGDYNATPVWPLYQRMARRFSDGAVQCAQREGRSVERTWGPKPESARLLRIDHAMVRGLRVDNFRVVDIPGSDHSGLLFDCSPAPLA
;
A
#
# COMPACT_ATOMS: atom_id res chain seq x y z
N VAL A 1 19.39 14.57 10.87
CA VAL A 1 18.72 14.08 9.66
C VAL A 1 17.57 13.25 10.14
N SER A 2 16.31 13.68 9.90
CA SER A 2 15.11 12.90 10.19
C SER A 2 15.19 11.58 9.44
N LYS A 3 15.07 10.45 10.13
CA LYS A 3 15.11 9.12 9.54
C LYS A 3 13.75 8.88 8.87
N SER A 4 13.74 8.70 7.56
CA SER A 4 12.53 8.33 6.81
C SER A 4 12.13 6.88 7.12
N ILE A 5 10.83 6.58 7.01
CA ILE A 5 10.29 5.22 7.08
C ILE A 5 10.27 4.64 5.67
N ARG A 6 10.87 3.47 5.50
CA ARG A 6 10.89 2.76 4.22
C ARG A 6 9.70 1.84 4.11
N VAL A 7 8.83 2.15 3.17
CA VAL A 7 7.56 1.44 2.94
C VAL A 7 7.65 0.62 1.65
N PHE A 8 7.18 -0.60 1.74
CA PHE A 8 6.88 -1.44 0.59
C PHE A 8 5.38 -1.78 0.55
N SER A 9 4.77 -1.73 -0.62
CA SER A 9 3.40 -2.21 -0.83
C SER A 9 3.34 -3.08 -2.08
N GLY A 10 2.74 -4.26 -1.98
CA GLY A 10 2.64 -5.18 -3.10
C GLY A 10 1.48 -6.14 -3.01
N ASN A 11 0.82 -6.36 -4.15
CA ASN A 11 -0.13 -7.44 -4.37
C ASN A 11 0.65 -8.72 -4.71
N LEU A 12 0.43 -9.79 -3.94
CA LEU A 12 1.19 -11.04 -3.98
C LEU A 12 0.53 -12.12 -4.85
N TRP A 13 -0.45 -11.73 -5.64
CA TRP A 13 -1.15 -12.59 -6.61
C TRP A 13 -1.60 -13.93 -6.03
N TRP A 14 -2.55 -13.88 -5.09
CA TRP A 14 -3.11 -15.06 -4.41
C TRP A 14 -2.05 -15.90 -3.68
N GLY A 15 -1.05 -15.24 -3.10
CA GLY A 15 0.05 -15.90 -2.42
C GLY A 15 1.06 -16.61 -3.36
N ARG A 16 1.03 -16.34 -4.66
CA ARG A 16 1.94 -16.96 -5.65
C ARG A 16 3.29 -16.27 -5.77
N ALA A 17 3.46 -15.11 -5.16
CA ALA A 17 4.76 -14.46 -5.09
C ALA A 17 5.79 -15.39 -4.44
N ASP A 18 7.02 -15.34 -4.92
CA ASP A 18 8.14 -16.13 -4.40
C ASP A 18 8.50 -15.67 -2.97
N SER A 19 8.26 -16.52 -1.99
CA SER A 19 8.43 -16.22 -0.57
C SER A 19 9.89 -15.97 -0.19
N ASP A 20 10.83 -16.70 -0.76
CA ASP A 20 12.26 -16.49 -0.51
C ASP A 20 12.75 -15.15 -1.10
N ALA A 21 12.25 -14.81 -2.29
CA ALA A 21 12.53 -13.52 -2.91
C ALA A 21 11.94 -12.36 -2.11
N LEU A 22 10.74 -12.52 -1.51
CA LEU A 22 10.15 -11.52 -0.63
C LEU A 22 11.01 -11.27 0.62
N ALA A 23 11.43 -12.32 1.31
CA ALA A 23 12.30 -12.21 2.48
C ALA A 23 13.65 -11.55 2.11
N ALA A 24 14.25 -11.98 0.99
CA ALA A 24 15.49 -11.37 0.50
C ALA A 24 15.32 -9.88 0.14
N MET A 25 14.18 -9.51 -0.44
CA MET A 25 13.86 -8.12 -0.78
C MET A 25 13.69 -7.25 0.48
N ILE A 26 13.02 -7.76 1.52
CA ILE A 26 12.87 -7.05 2.80
C ILE A 26 14.24 -6.74 3.40
N ARG A 27 15.13 -7.73 3.45
CA ARG A 27 16.51 -7.55 3.94
C ARG A 27 17.31 -6.57 3.08
N ARG A 28 17.33 -6.81 1.75
CA ARG A 28 18.14 -6.03 0.80
C ARG A 28 17.77 -4.56 0.80
N HIS A 29 16.50 -4.25 0.91
CA HIS A 29 15.99 -2.87 0.85
C HIS A 29 15.77 -2.27 2.23
N GLU A 30 16.06 -2.99 3.32
CA GLU A 30 15.88 -2.52 4.70
C GLU A 30 14.45 -1.98 4.91
N ILE A 31 13.45 -2.75 4.48
CA ILE A 31 12.04 -2.36 4.56
C ILE A 31 11.61 -2.26 6.03
N ASP A 32 10.98 -1.17 6.41
CA ASP A 32 10.45 -0.94 7.75
C ASP A 32 8.97 -1.33 7.86
N VAL A 33 8.21 -1.13 6.77
CA VAL A 33 6.77 -1.40 6.70
C VAL A 33 6.46 -2.14 5.41
N PHE A 34 5.82 -3.30 5.49
CA PHE A 34 5.35 -4.07 4.35
C PHE A 34 3.81 -4.15 4.34
N CYS A 35 3.17 -3.57 3.32
CA CYS A 35 1.74 -3.62 3.09
C CYS A 35 1.42 -4.69 2.04
N ALA A 36 0.87 -5.82 2.45
CA ALA A 36 0.54 -6.94 1.57
C ALA A 36 -0.93 -6.94 1.15
N GLN A 37 -1.18 -7.24 -0.13
CA GLN A 37 -2.49 -7.58 -0.67
C GLN A 37 -2.40 -8.96 -1.33
N GLU A 38 -3.50 -9.70 -1.38
CA GLU A 38 -3.57 -11.10 -1.84
C GLU A 38 -2.55 -12.01 -1.17
N LEU A 39 -2.42 -11.84 0.15
CA LEU A 39 -1.44 -12.50 0.99
C LEU A 39 -1.77 -13.97 1.21
N GLY A 40 -0.88 -14.89 0.80
CA GLY A 40 -0.95 -16.32 1.10
C GLY A 40 -0.14 -16.68 2.35
N TRP A 41 -0.29 -17.92 2.81
CA TRP A 41 0.31 -18.41 4.06
C TRP A 41 1.85 -18.43 4.02
N GLU A 42 2.45 -18.97 2.96
CA GLU A 42 3.92 -19.03 2.81
C GLU A 42 4.54 -17.62 2.73
N ASN A 43 3.87 -16.70 2.02
CA ASN A 43 4.31 -15.31 1.97
C ASN A 43 4.23 -14.64 3.35
N ALA A 44 3.16 -14.92 4.11
CA ALA A 44 3.01 -14.36 5.46
C ALA A 44 4.13 -14.84 6.39
N GLU A 45 4.48 -16.13 6.36
CA GLU A 45 5.59 -16.68 7.15
C GLU A 45 6.93 -16.03 6.77
N ALA A 46 7.22 -15.92 5.46
CA ALA A 46 8.44 -15.30 4.97
C ALA A 46 8.54 -13.81 5.37
N ILE A 47 7.45 -13.06 5.25
CA ILE A 47 7.42 -11.65 5.66
C ILE A 47 7.58 -11.53 7.19
N ALA A 48 6.88 -12.35 7.98
CA ALA A 48 6.94 -12.32 9.44
C ALA A 48 8.34 -12.68 9.99
N SER A 49 9.11 -13.50 9.28
CA SER A 49 10.49 -13.83 9.67
C SER A 49 11.43 -12.61 9.65
N GLU A 50 11.12 -11.59 8.84
CA GLU A 50 11.93 -10.37 8.66
C GLU A 50 11.33 -9.16 9.37
N LEU A 51 10.00 -9.12 9.53
CA LEU A 51 9.24 -8.03 10.15
C LEU A 51 8.32 -8.61 11.22
N PRO A 52 8.80 -8.69 12.48
CA PRO A 52 8.15 -9.48 13.53
C PRO A 52 6.91 -8.83 14.15
N HIS A 53 6.61 -7.58 13.80
CA HIS A 53 5.48 -6.82 14.35
C HIS A 53 4.40 -6.57 13.31
N GLY A 54 3.28 -6.01 13.76
CA GLY A 54 2.09 -5.77 12.95
C GLY A 54 1.16 -6.98 12.92
N ARG A 55 0.38 -7.12 11.84
CA ARG A 55 -0.53 -8.24 11.69
C ARG A 55 -0.67 -8.64 10.22
N LEU A 56 -0.42 -9.90 9.95
CA LEU A 56 -0.62 -10.56 8.68
C LEU A 56 -1.83 -11.49 8.79
N GLU A 57 -2.75 -11.39 7.86
CA GLU A 57 -4.00 -12.15 7.79
C GLU A 57 -4.05 -12.86 6.43
N PRO A 58 -3.28 -13.96 6.27
CA PRO A 58 -3.26 -14.74 5.03
C PRO A 58 -4.60 -15.42 4.78
N ASP A 59 -4.87 -15.69 3.51
CA ASP A 59 -6.08 -16.35 3.05
C ASP A 59 -5.75 -17.20 1.80
N ASP A 60 -6.49 -18.28 1.57
CA ASP A 60 -6.30 -19.18 0.41
C ASP A 60 -6.86 -18.57 -0.90
N THR A 61 -7.39 -17.36 -0.83
CA THR A 61 -7.98 -16.63 -1.96
C THR A 61 -7.26 -15.29 -2.15
N TYR A 62 -7.89 -14.39 -2.89
CA TYR A 62 -7.42 -13.01 -3.07
C TYR A 62 -7.78 -12.05 -1.91
N GLN A 63 -8.28 -12.57 -0.77
CA GLN A 63 -8.73 -11.72 0.33
C GLN A 63 -7.66 -11.47 1.40
N GLY A 64 -6.61 -12.28 1.46
CA GLY A 64 -5.53 -12.12 2.41
C GLY A 64 -4.89 -10.74 2.32
N MET A 65 -4.68 -10.11 3.47
CA MET A 65 -4.06 -8.79 3.60
C MET A 65 -3.27 -8.70 4.90
N GLY A 66 -2.39 -7.71 4.99
CA GLY A 66 -1.71 -7.44 6.25
C GLY A 66 -0.78 -6.25 6.18
N ILE A 67 -0.28 -5.87 7.33
CA ILE A 67 0.80 -4.91 7.49
C ILE A 67 1.81 -5.55 8.44
N ALA A 68 3.02 -5.80 7.95
CA ALA A 68 4.15 -6.22 8.77
C ALA A 68 5.08 -5.04 9.02
N LEU A 69 5.69 -5.01 10.19
CA LEU A 69 6.40 -3.86 10.74
C LEU A 69 7.72 -4.28 11.39
N ARG A 70 8.73 -3.44 11.27
CA ARG A 70 10.00 -3.61 11.97
C ARG A 70 9.89 -3.32 13.46
N GLU A 71 9.10 -2.32 13.83
CA GLU A 71 8.82 -1.91 15.20
C GLU A 71 7.32 -2.03 15.48
N PRO A 72 6.90 -2.19 16.75
CA PRO A 72 5.49 -2.33 17.08
C PRO A 72 4.67 -1.05 16.78
N ALA A 73 3.40 -1.25 16.43
CA ALA A 73 2.41 -0.20 16.28
C ALA A 73 1.01 -0.72 16.61
N ALA A 74 0.08 0.18 16.93
CA ALA A 74 -1.33 -0.14 17.07
C ALA A 74 -1.91 -0.51 15.71
N TYR A 75 -2.63 -1.64 15.66
CA TYR A 75 -3.24 -2.19 14.45
C TYR A 75 -4.76 -2.24 14.59
N GLU A 76 -5.46 -1.90 13.52
CA GLU A 76 -6.91 -2.06 13.43
C GLU A 76 -7.36 -2.41 12.00
N GLN A 77 -8.56 -3.00 11.89
CA GLN A 77 -9.26 -3.17 10.63
C GLN A 77 -10.25 -2.02 10.43
N ILE A 78 -10.25 -1.42 9.24
CA ILE A 78 -11.27 -0.47 8.82
C ILE A 78 -12.38 -1.25 8.10
N PRO A 79 -13.60 -1.31 8.62
CA PRO A 79 -14.70 -2.05 8.00
C PRO A 79 -15.12 -1.37 6.70
N LEU A 80 -14.84 -1.99 5.58
CA LEU A 80 -15.30 -1.58 4.26
C LEU A 80 -16.21 -2.66 3.68
N ALA A 81 -17.03 -2.29 2.70
CA ALA A 81 -17.84 -3.26 1.99
C ALA A 81 -16.96 -4.33 1.34
N PHE A 82 -17.28 -5.61 1.53
CA PHE A 82 -16.63 -6.79 0.98
C PHE A 82 -15.27 -7.12 1.59
N ARG A 83 -14.32 -6.19 1.63
CA ARG A 83 -12.97 -6.41 2.18
C ARG A 83 -12.56 -5.22 3.05
N PRO A 84 -12.25 -5.45 4.34
CA PRO A 84 -11.77 -4.38 5.21
C PRO A 84 -10.37 -3.91 4.79
N ALA A 85 -10.09 -2.62 4.99
CA ALA A 85 -8.71 -2.13 4.93
C ALA A 85 -7.98 -2.40 6.25
N ARG A 86 -6.66 -2.21 6.25
CA ARG A 86 -5.79 -2.42 7.42
C ARG A 86 -5.13 -1.09 7.77
N ARG A 87 -5.09 -0.76 9.05
CA ARG A 87 -4.50 0.49 9.53
C ARG A 87 -3.50 0.23 10.63
N VAL A 88 -2.42 1.00 10.62
CA VAL A 88 -1.50 1.14 11.74
C VAL A 88 -1.20 2.61 11.97
N VAL A 89 -0.91 2.97 13.23
CA VAL A 89 -0.41 4.29 13.59
C VAL A 89 1.01 4.12 14.13
N LEU A 90 1.97 4.68 13.42
CA LEU A 90 3.38 4.66 13.79
C LEU A 90 3.65 5.85 14.70
N GLU A 91 3.88 5.59 15.99
CA GLU A 91 4.08 6.62 16.99
C GLU A 91 5.56 7.02 17.12
N PRO A 92 5.89 8.32 17.27
CA PRO A 92 7.28 8.78 17.44
C PRO A 92 8.02 8.12 18.63
N ALA A 93 7.29 7.73 19.66
CA ALA A 93 7.86 7.07 20.83
C ALA A 93 8.52 5.73 20.52
N THR A 94 8.02 5.03 19.47
CA THR A 94 8.51 3.72 19.03
C THR A 94 9.30 3.84 17.73
N TRP A 95 8.84 4.66 16.81
CA TRP A 95 9.40 4.83 15.48
C TRP A 95 10.38 6.02 15.47
N SER A 96 11.63 5.75 15.80
CA SER A 96 12.69 6.77 15.85
C SER A 96 12.85 7.44 14.48
N GLY A 97 12.73 8.76 14.42
CA GLY A 97 12.81 9.55 13.20
C GLY A 97 11.48 10.13 12.74
N LEU A 98 10.36 9.73 13.35
CA LEU A 98 9.09 10.43 13.19
C LEU A 98 9.02 11.57 14.21
N GLU A 99 8.66 12.77 13.75
CA GLU A 99 8.40 13.95 14.60
C GLU A 99 6.94 14.00 15.08
N ARG A 100 6.06 13.26 14.42
CA ARG A 100 4.63 13.14 14.72
C ARG A 100 4.09 11.80 14.24
N PRO A 101 2.93 11.34 14.73
CA PRO A 101 2.33 10.09 14.33
C PRO A 101 2.12 10.02 12.80
N LEU A 102 2.43 8.87 12.20
CA LEU A 102 2.15 8.56 10.81
C LEU A 102 1.02 7.52 10.76
N ASP A 103 -0.10 7.92 10.18
CA ASP A 103 -1.27 7.08 9.99
C ASP A 103 -1.18 6.38 8.63
N LEU A 104 -1.05 5.05 8.62
CA LEU A 104 -0.87 4.24 7.43
C LEU A 104 -2.04 3.30 7.24
N VAL A 105 -2.64 3.35 6.05
CA VAL A 105 -3.77 2.51 5.67
C VAL A 105 -3.40 1.69 4.43
N ASN A 106 -3.47 0.36 4.54
CA ASN A 106 -3.33 -0.58 3.44
C ASN A 106 -4.71 -0.91 2.88
N VAL A 107 -4.91 -0.71 1.58
CA VAL A 107 -6.16 -0.94 0.87
C VAL A 107 -6.00 -1.97 -0.25
N HIS A 108 -7.06 -2.74 -0.51
CA HIS A 108 -7.21 -3.52 -1.73
C HIS A 108 -8.65 -3.38 -2.22
N PHE A 109 -8.88 -2.49 -3.16
CA PHE A 109 -10.21 -2.26 -3.73
C PHE A 109 -10.61 -3.36 -4.70
N GLN A 110 -11.92 -3.58 -4.83
CA GLN A 110 -12.47 -4.59 -5.71
C GLN A 110 -12.04 -4.38 -7.16
N ALA A 111 -11.58 -5.47 -7.80
CA ALA A 111 -11.23 -5.45 -9.23
C ALA A 111 -12.47 -5.21 -10.11
N PRO A 112 -12.37 -4.43 -11.18
CA PRO A 112 -13.54 -4.07 -12.00
C PRO A 112 -14.13 -5.23 -12.79
N HIS A 113 -13.35 -6.27 -13.08
CA HIS A 113 -13.75 -7.43 -13.89
C HIS A 113 -14.23 -8.64 -13.07
N SER A 114 -14.01 -8.64 -11.76
CA SER A 114 -14.36 -9.79 -10.89
C SER A 114 -15.85 -9.95 -10.63
N LEU A 115 -16.64 -8.96 -11.00
CA LEU A 115 -18.10 -8.98 -10.96
C LEU A 115 -18.62 -8.38 -12.26
N ARG A 116 -19.95 -8.54 -12.55
CA ARG A 116 -20.57 -7.79 -13.63
C ARG A 116 -20.34 -6.28 -13.45
N PRO A 117 -20.19 -5.47 -14.52
CA PRO A 117 -19.72 -4.08 -14.44
C PRO A 117 -20.44 -3.21 -13.41
N PHE A 118 -21.77 -3.27 -13.35
CA PHE A 118 -22.55 -2.45 -12.42
C PHE A 118 -22.35 -2.82 -10.93
N PRO A 119 -22.46 -4.09 -10.51
CA PRO A 119 -22.17 -4.48 -9.14
C PRO A 119 -20.76 -4.11 -8.70
N SER A 120 -19.76 -4.26 -9.56
CA SER A 120 -18.38 -3.90 -9.27
C SER A 120 -18.22 -2.40 -9.05
N ALA A 121 -18.79 -1.55 -9.91
CA ALA A 121 -18.72 -0.10 -9.77
C ALA A 121 -19.41 0.38 -8.48
N LEU A 122 -20.57 -0.18 -8.14
CA LEU A 122 -21.30 0.14 -6.90
C LEU A 122 -20.49 -0.28 -5.67
N LEU A 123 -19.93 -1.48 -5.68
CA LEU A 123 -19.13 -1.98 -4.57
C LEU A 123 -17.89 -1.11 -4.34
N ARG A 124 -17.18 -0.74 -5.39
CA ARG A 124 -16.02 0.16 -5.33
C ARG A 124 -16.40 1.54 -4.78
N SER A 125 -17.56 2.07 -5.20
CA SER A 125 -18.08 3.33 -4.67
C SER A 125 -18.42 3.24 -3.18
N ARG A 126 -18.97 2.11 -2.73
CA ARG A 126 -19.25 1.83 -1.29
C ARG A 126 -17.97 1.69 -0.49
N GLN A 127 -16.96 0.99 -1.02
CA GLN A 127 -15.65 0.88 -0.39
C GLN A 127 -15.01 2.26 -0.21
N ALA A 128 -14.96 3.05 -1.28
CA ALA A 128 -14.40 4.41 -1.22
C ALA A 128 -15.14 5.30 -0.23
N GLY A 129 -16.49 5.28 -0.24
CA GLY A 129 -17.29 6.07 0.69
C GLY A 129 -17.15 5.60 2.15
N GLY A 130 -16.96 4.29 2.39
CA GLY A 130 -16.65 3.75 3.70
C GLY A 130 -15.29 4.24 4.21
N LEU A 131 -14.27 4.16 3.36
CA LEU A 131 -12.93 4.65 3.68
C LEU A 131 -12.94 6.16 3.98
N GLU A 132 -13.57 6.97 3.13
CA GLU A 132 -13.63 8.41 3.35
C GLU A 132 -14.29 8.78 4.69
N ARG A 133 -15.42 8.18 5.03
CA ARG A 133 -16.07 8.41 6.34
C ARG A 133 -15.11 8.07 7.48
N PHE A 134 -14.48 6.90 7.42
CA PHE A 134 -13.50 6.53 8.44
C PHE A 134 -12.37 7.56 8.56
N LEU A 135 -11.83 8.03 7.44
CA LEU A 135 -10.75 9.01 7.42
C LEU A 135 -11.20 10.39 7.94
N ASP A 136 -12.48 10.75 7.77
CA ASP A 136 -13.06 11.98 8.30
C ASP A 136 -13.29 11.90 9.82
N ASP A 137 -13.71 10.74 10.30
CA ASP A 137 -13.92 10.47 11.74
C ASP A 137 -12.58 10.33 12.51
N HIS A 138 -11.47 10.06 11.79
CA HIS A 138 -10.12 9.88 12.36
C HIS A 138 -9.14 10.85 11.70
N PRO A 139 -9.17 12.15 12.02
CA PRO A 139 -8.28 13.13 11.41
C PRO A 139 -6.81 12.81 11.73
N SER A 140 -5.91 13.07 10.75
CA SER A 140 -4.47 12.88 10.89
C SER A 140 -3.74 13.89 10.02
N ASP A 141 -2.67 14.49 10.55
CA ASP A 141 -1.84 15.47 9.83
C ASP A 141 -0.83 14.80 8.89
N ALA A 142 -0.50 13.54 9.13
CA ALA A 142 0.42 12.77 8.31
C ALA A 142 -0.19 11.40 8.00
N ARG A 143 -0.67 11.21 6.77
CA ARG A 143 -1.39 10.00 6.36
C ARG A 143 -0.91 9.45 5.03
N LEU A 144 -0.74 8.14 4.99
CA LEU A 144 -0.48 7.33 3.80
C LEU A 144 -1.64 6.35 3.60
N VAL A 145 -2.27 6.36 2.42
CA VAL A 145 -3.20 5.32 1.97
C VAL A 145 -2.55 4.62 0.78
N VAL A 146 -2.12 3.39 0.95
CA VAL A 146 -1.31 2.65 -0.02
C VAL A 146 -1.94 1.30 -0.35
N GLY A 147 -1.69 0.77 -1.55
CA GLY A 147 -2.11 -0.57 -1.94
C GLY A 147 -2.64 -0.65 -3.37
N ASP A 148 -3.32 -1.77 -3.64
CA ASP A 148 -3.97 -2.02 -4.93
C ASP A 148 -5.35 -1.33 -4.99
N TYR A 149 -5.42 -0.28 -5.78
CA TYR A 149 -6.66 0.46 -6.03
C TYR A 149 -7.51 -0.18 -7.13
N ASN A 150 -6.93 -1.12 -7.87
CA ASN A 150 -7.57 -1.67 -9.06
C ASN A 150 -8.14 -0.56 -9.98
N ALA A 151 -7.47 0.59 -10.02
CA ALA A 151 -7.92 1.80 -10.71
C ALA A 151 -6.73 2.55 -11.31
N THR A 152 -6.78 2.81 -12.59
CA THR A 152 -5.83 3.71 -13.25
C THR A 152 -6.12 5.17 -12.89
N PRO A 153 -5.18 6.11 -13.12
CA PRO A 153 -5.35 7.53 -12.78
C PRO A 153 -6.56 8.22 -13.42
N VAL A 154 -7.07 7.71 -14.53
CA VAL A 154 -8.26 8.27 -15.20
C VAL A 154 -9.58 7.75 -14.63
N TRP A 155 -9.57 6.79 -13.73
CA TRP A 155 -10.77 6.18 -13.20
C TRP A 155 -11.35 6.92 -11.98
N PRO A 156 -12.69 6.86 -11.80
CA PRO A 156 -13.36 7.65 -10.75
C PRO A 156 -12.81 7.41 -9.34
N LEU A 157 -12.43 6.18 -8.99
CA LEU A 157 -11.89 5.86 -7.68
C LEU A 157 -10.57 6.61 -7.41
N TYR A 158 -9.63 6.55 -8.35
CA TYR A 158 -8.38 7.29 -8.22
C TYR A 158 -8.64 8.80 -8.13
N GLN A 159 -9.46 9.34 -9.04
CA GLN A 159 -9.79 10.77 -9.06
C GLN A 159 -10.44 11.25 -7.75
N ARG A 160 -11.26 10.39 -7.14
CA ARG A 160 -11.87 10.66 -5.84
C ARG A 160 -10.82 10.77 -4.74
N MET A 161 -9.88 9.84 -4.69
CA MET A 161 -8.78 9.87 -3.72
C MET A 161 -7.81 11.04 -3.99
N ALA A 162 -7.51 11.35 -5.24
CA ALA A 162 -6.62 12.44 -5.64
C ALA A 162 -7.17 13.85 -5.29
N ARG A 163 -8.46 13.99 -4.98
CA ARG A 163 -9.03 15.25 -4.44
C ARG A 163 -8.64 15.51 -2.98
N ARG A 164 -8.23 14.47 -2.26
CA ARG A 164 -7.94 14.50 -0.81
C ARG A 164 -6.48 14.28 -0.48
N PHE A 165 -5.77 13.64 -1.38
CA PHE A 165 -4.39 13.21 -1.23
C PHE A 165 -3.58 13.56 -2.47
N SER A 166 -2.29 13.70 -2.30
CA SER A 166 -1.34 13.74 -3.42
C SER A 166 -0.83 12.33 -3.71
N ASP A 167 -0.58 12.01 -4.96
CA ASP A 167 0.04 10.74 -5.35
C ASP A 167 1.57 10.83 -5.17
N GLY A 168 2.13 10.03 -4.27
CA GLY A 168 3.56 10.04 -3.93
C GLY A 168 4.46 9.72 -5.11
N ALA A 169 4.04 8.80 -6.00
CA ALA A 169 4.78 8.47 -7.22
C ALA A 169 4.85 9.68 -8.17
N VAL A 170 3.73 10.41 -8.32
CA VAL A 170 3.67 11.62 -9.16
C VAL A 170 4.52 12.72 -8.58
N GLN A 171 4.44 12.97 -7.26
CA GLN A 171 5.27 13.98 -6.60
C GLN A 171 6.77 13.71 -6.80
N CYS A 172 7.19 12.46 -6.61
CA CYS A 172 8.59 12.07 -6.77
C CYS A 172 9.04 12.20 -8.23
N ALA A 173 8.25 11.66 -9.17
CA ALA A 173 8.53 11.72 -10.59
C ALA A 173 8.66 13.15 -11.13
N GLN A 174 7.78 14.07 -10.68
CA GLN A 174 7.83 15.48 -11.05
C GLN A 174 9.12 16.16 -10.56
N ARG A 175 9.56 15.87 -9.33
CA ARG A 175 10.82 16.43 -8.79
C ARG A 175 12.05 15.90 -9.52
N GLU A 176 11.99 14.63 -9.97
CA GLU A 176 13.10 13.94 -10.64
C GLU A 176 13.08 14.09 -12.17
N GLY A 177 12.06 14.73 -12.74
CA GLY A 177 11.94 14.89 -14.19
C GLY A 177 11.73 13.60 -14.96
N ARG A 178 11.08 12.59 -14.35
CA ARG A 178 10.81 11.27 -14.95
C ARG A 178 9.33 10.97 -15.07
N SER A 179 8.98 9.97 -15.84
CA SER A 179 7.61 9.44 -15.92
C SER A 179 7.32 8.50 -14.76
N VAL A 180 6.03 8.39 -14.39
CA VAL A 180 5.56 7.41 -13.41
C VAL A 180 5.43 6.03 -14.08
N GLU A 181 5.97 5.01 -13.42
CA GLU A 181 5.97 3.65 -13.91
C GLU A 181 4.62 2.94 -13.74
N ARG A 182 4.41 1.90 -14.53
CA ARG A 182 3.24 1.02 -14.46
C ARG A 182 3.51 -0.10 -13.48
N THR A 183 2.44 -0.66 -12.89
CA THR A 183 2.56 -1.62 -11.78
C THR A 183 1.96 -2.99 -12.07
N TRP A 184 1.06 -3.12 -13.04
CA TRP A 184 0.36 -4.37 -13.33
C TRP A 184 0.50 -4.81 -14.79
N GLY A 185 0.65 -6.13 -14.98
CA GLY A 185 0.62 -6.82 -16.27
C GLY A 185 -0.19 -8.12 -16.21
N PRO A 186 -0.53 -8.74 -17.36
CA PRO A 186 -1.42 -9.91 -17.38
C PRO A 186 -0.77 -11.21 -16.84
N LYS A 187 0.54 -11.21 -16.62
CA LYS A 187 1.30 -12.37 -16.13
C LYS A 187 2.54 -11.87 -15.38
N PRO A 188 3.11 -12.69 -14.47
CA PRO A 188 4.47 -12.48 -13.99
C PRO A 188 5.44 -12.30 -15.15
N GLU A 189 6.49 -11.51 -14.96
CA GLU A 189 7.55 -11.24 -15.96
C GLU A 189 7.08 -10.58 -17.27
N SER A 190 5.77 -10.32 -17.44
CA SER A 190 5.29 -9.59 -18.59
C SER A 190 5.46 -8.07 -18.43
N ALA A 191 5.44 -7.34 -19.55
CA ALA A 191 5.44 -5.89 -19.51
C ALA A 191 4.27 -5.37 -18.66
N ARG A 192 4.55 -4.40 -17.79
CA ARG A 192 3.51 -3.73 -16.99
C ARG A 192 2.70 -2.78 -17.88
N LEU A 193 1.40 -2.99 -17.93
CA LEU A 193 0.49 -2.29 -18.83
C LEU A 193 -0.30 -1.17 -18.16
N LEU A 194 -0.66 -1.36 -16.89
CA LEU A 194 -1.48 -0.43 -16.13
C LEU A 194 -0.77 0.02 -14.85
N ARG A 195 -1.08 1.21 -14.38
CA ARG A 195 -0.74 1.67 -13.04
C ARG A 195 -2.01 1.65 -12.19
N ILE A 196 -2.13 0.66 -11.31
CA ILE A 196 -3.31 0.43 -10.46
C ILE A 196 -2.97 0.36 -8.98
N ASP A 197 -1.68 0.28 -8.64
CA ASP A 197 -1.18 0.39 -7.28
C ASP A 197 -0.74 1.84 -7.03
N HIS A 198 -1.13 2.40 -5.90
CA HIS A 198 -0.90 3.82 -5.58
C HIS A 198 -0.51 4.02 -4.13
N ALA A 199 0.27 5.09 -3.89
CA ALA A 199 0.59 5.61 -2.57
C ALA A 199 0.06 7.05 -2.46
N MET A 200 -1.11 7.19 -1.85
CA MET A 200 -1.80 8.46 -1.67
C MET A 200 -1.41 9.07 -0.32
N VAL A 201 -0.83 10.27 -0.35
CA VAL A 201 -0.22 10.90 0.82
C VAL A 201 -0.83 12.26 1.15
N ARG A 202 -0.91 12.57 2.44
CA ARG A 202 -1.24 13.89 2.96
C ARG A 202 -0.30 14.22 4.12
N GLY A 203 0.28 15.43 4.14
CA GLY A 203 1.22 15.84 5.16
C GLY A 203 2.50 15.01 5.22
N LEU A 204 2.83 14.31 4.13
CA LEU A 204 4.02 13.49 3.98
C LEU A 204 4.85 13.96 2.77
N ARG A 205 6.16 13.86 2.92
CA ARG A 205 7.12 13.89 1.84
C ARG A 205 7.46 12.45 1.46
N VAL A 206 7.47 12.18 0.16
CA VAL A 206 7.87 10.88 -0.42
C VAL A 206 9.14 11.07 -1.21
N ASP A 207 10.13 10.23 -0.95
CA ASP A 207 11.43 10.24 -1.63
C ASP A 207 11.78 8.82 -2.11
N ASN A 208 12.73 8.71 -3.02
CA ASN A 208 13.26 7.43 -3.53
C ASN A 208 12.19 6.47 -4.06
N PHE A 209 11.11 6.99 -4.65
CA PHE A 209 10.00 6.18 -5.13
C PHE A 209 10.43 5.32 -6.32
N ARG A 210 10.24 4.01 -6.21
CA ARG A 210 10.56 3.02 -7.25
C ARG A 210 9.42 2.02 -7.38
N VAL A 211 9.22 1.54 -8.60
CA VAL A 211 8.42 0.34 -8.87
C VAL A 211 9.41 -0.82 -9.00
N VAL A 212 9.24 -1.86 -8.19
CA VAL A 212 10.16 -3.01 -8.14
C VAL A 212 9.39 -4.29 -8.44
N ASP A 213 10.00 -5.20 -9.19
CA ASP A 213 9.35 -6.46 -9.51
C ASP A 213 9.19 -7.33 -8.26
N ILE A 214 8.04 -7.99 -8.18
CA ILE A 214 7.75 -9.04 -7.20
C ILE A 214 7.80 -10.37 -7.95
N PRO A 215 8.86 -11.18 -7.76
CA PRO A 215 8.96 -12.48 -8.43
C PRO A 215 7.72 -13.34 -8.15
N GLY A 216 7.14 -13.90 -9.21
CA GLY A 216 5.93 -14.72 -9.13
C GLY A 216 4.61 -13.95 -9.11
N SER A 217 4.61 -12.60 -8.99
CA SER A 217 3.40 -11.79 -9.03
C SER A 217 3.18 -11.14 -10.41
N ASP A 218 1.92 -10.95 -10.79
CA ASP A 218 1.50 -10.15 -11.94
C ASP A 218 1.52 -8.63 -11.63
N HIS A 219 1.77 -8.24 -10.37
CA HIS A 219 2.05 -6.87 -9.95
C HIS A 219 3.55 -6.63 -9.71
N SER A 220 3.96 -5.38 -9.83
CA SER A 220 5.19 -4.86 -9.24
C SER A 220 4.86 -4.06 -7.98
N GLY A 221 5.75 -4.11 -6.99
CA GLY A 221 5.58 -3.42 -5.71
C GLY A 221 6.01 -1.96 -5.76
N LEU A 222 5.46 -1.18 -4.84
CA LEU A 222 5.84 0.20 -4.59
C LEU A 222 6.86 0.23 -3.44
N LEU A 223 8.07 0.70 -3.70
CA LEU A 223 9.12 0.90 -2.70
C LEU A 223 9.46 2.39 -2.62
N PHE A 224 9.37 2.97 -1.44
CA PHE A 224 9.65 4.39 -1.25
C PHE A 224 9.97 4.72 0.21
N ASP A 225 10.60 5.86 0.40
CA ASP A 225 10.82 6.45 1.70
C ASP A 225 9.76 7.53 1.96
N CYS A 226 9.20 7.57 3.17
CA CYS A 226 8.30 8.64 3.56
C CYS A 226 8.66 9.22 4.93
N SER A 227 8.42 10.51 5.08
CA SER A 227 8.58 11.25 6.33
C SER A 227 7.49 12.32 6.46
N PRO A 228 7.10 12.72 7.68
CA PRO A 228 6.23 13.87 7.85
C PRO A 228 6.81 15.11 7.16
N ALA A 229 5.98 15.79 6.34
CA ALA A 229 6.37 17.06 5.75
C ALA A 229 6.48 18.14 6.84
N PRO A 230 7.36 19.14 6.71
CA PRO A 230 7.36 20.28 7.62
C PRO A 230 5.95 20.89 7.76
N LEU A 231 5.60 21.30 8.97
CA LEU A 231 4.38 22.07 9.18
C LEU A 231 4.54 23.43 8.47
N ALA A 232 3.54 23.82 7.68
CA ALA A 232 3.52 25.09 6.98
C ALA A 232 3.27 26.26 7.96
#